data_01d5b9a8ae1fda567f8f89a062e41170
#
_entry.id   01d5b9a8ae1fda567f8f89a062e41170
#
_cell.length_a   1.000
_cell.length_b   1.000
_cell.length_c   1.000
_cell.angle_alpha   90.00
_cell.angle_beta   90.00
_cell.angle_gamma   90.00
#
_symmetry.space_group_name_H-M   'P 1'
#
loop_
_entity.id
_entity.type
_entity.pdbx_description
1 polymer ?
#
loop_
_entity_poly.entity_id
_entity_poly.type
_entity_poly.pdbx_seq_one_letter_code
_entity_poly.pdbx_strand_id
1 'polypeptide(L)'
;ESGGRVRQFLDMFNHVLYCQLFQAWKKSHINVEGRGAEQFDHLIEAILSTKTEQKVQCGIASLKQTSAAGLAQLLRHSLEVEQLTVDDTRANWQQIDSPSSFGQDQQMVLGESAVLGERVLVSGSVLTIVIGPVDSDTAIALNPQHSQGKKMAAMLSTHLPSNVQWICQIKVANQAVTEQALGQNDLLLGHNSYLGCA
;
A
#
# COMPACT_ATOMS: atom_id res chain seq x y z
N GLU A 1 -12.96 59.72 31.74
CA GLU A 1 -11.90 59.79 30.72
C GLU A 1 -10.78 58.71 30.93
N SER A 2 -10.53 58.25 32.16
CA SER A 2 -9.48 57.24 32.44
C SER A 2 -9.79 55.83 31.91
N GLY A 3 -11.04 55.43 31.83
CA GLY A 3 -11.47 54.10 31.37
C GLY A 3 -11.15 53.81 29.88
N GLY A 4 -11.17 54.85 29.05
CA GLY A 4 -10.85 54.74 27.62
C GLY A 4 -9.37 54.43 27.34
N ARG A 5 -8.47 55.03 28.10
CA ARG A 5 -7.01 54.82 27.97
C ARG A 5 -6.58 53.41 28.42
N VAL A 6 -7.17 52.92 29.50
CA VAL A 6 -6.90 51.55 29.99
C VAL A 6 -7.40 50.54 28.97
N ARG A 7 -8.54 50.76 28.36
CA ARG A 7 -9.09 49.90 27.30
C ARG A 7 -8.16 49.85 26.08
N GLN A 8 -7.74 51.00 25.57
CA GLN A 8 -6.79 51.08 24.45
C GLN A 8 -5.47 50.40 24.75
N PHE A 9 -4.97 50.51 25.98
CA PHE A 9 -3.76 49.80 26.43
C PHE A 9 -3.96 48.27 26.41
N LEU A 10 -5.09 47.77 26.92
CA LEU A 10 -5.42 46.34 26.91
C LEU A 10 -5.66 45.81 25.49
N ASP A 11 -6.20 46.63 24.60
CA ASP A 11 -6.47 46.26 23.20
C ASP A 11 -5.18 45.96 22.43
N MET A 12 -4.04 46.63 22.77
CA MET A 12 -2.75 46.32 22.18
C MET A 12 -2.29 44.89 22.53
N PHE A 13 -2.45 44.47 23.79
CA PHE A 13 -2.09 43.10 24.21
C PHE A 13 -3.03 42.07 23.60
N ASN A 14 -4.33 42.37 23.61
CA ASN A 14 -5.33 41.50 22.99
C ASN A 14 -5.06 41.30 21.50
N HIS A 15 -4.66 42.33 20.78
CA HIS A 15 -4.32 42.21 19.36
C HIS A 15 -3.15 41.24 19.15
N VAL A 16 -2.08 41.35 19.93
CA VAL A 16 -0.93 40.42 19.84
C VAL A 16 -1.35 38.99 20.16
N LEU A 17 -2.16 38.79 21.22
CA LEU A 17 -2.68 37.49 21.58
C LEU A 17 -3.56 36.88 20.46
N TYR A 18 -4.45 37.65 19.87
CA TYR A 18 -5.27 37.20 18.75
C TYR A 18 -4.44 36.84 17.52
N CYS A 19 -3.41 37.62 17.21
CA CYS A 19 -2.48 37.27 16.13
C CYS A 19 -1.75 35.96 16.37
N GLN A 20 -1.29 35.71 17.60
CA GLN A 20 -0.63 34.47 17.97
C GLN A 20 -1.60 33.28 17.94
N LEU A 21 -2.82 33.47 18.45
CA LEU A 21 -3.86 32.46 18.42
C LEU A 21 -4.24 32.09 16.97
N PHE A 22 -4.38 33.10 16.11
CA PHE A 22 -4.64 32.86 14.70
C PHE A 22 -3.51 32.12 13.99
N GLN A 23 -2.24 32.46 14.30
CA GLN A 23 -1.09 31.75 13.76
C GLN A 23 -1.03 30.30 14.25
N ALA A 24 -1.33 30.05 15.54
CA ALA A 24 -1.39 28.70 16.10
C ALA A 24 -2.53 27.89 15.43
N TRP A 25 -3.70 28.51 15.27
CA TRP A 25 -4.83 27.89 14.58
C TRP A 25 -4.48 27.56 13.12
N LYS A 26 -3.86 28.48 12.40
CA LYS A 26 -3.43 28.27 11.01
C LYS A 26 -2.41 27.12 10.89
N LYS A 27 -1.51 26.96 11.85
CA LYS A 27 -0.56 25.83 11.88
C LYS A 27 -1.23 24.49 12.15
N SER A 28 -2.31 24.46 12.92
CA SER A 28 -3.07 23.23 13.19
C SER A 28 -4.00 22.84 12.05
N HIS A 29 -4.38 23.79 11.18
CA HIS A 29 -5.26 23.58 10.04
C HIS A 29 -4.48 23.74 8.72
N ILE A 30 -3.70 22.71 8.40
CA ILE A 30 -2.81 22.69 7.22
C ILE A 30 -3.57 22.79 5.90
N ASN A 31 -4.87 22.39 5.90
CA ASN A 31 -5.73 22.39 4.72
C ASN A 31 -6.41 23.74 4.42
N VAL A 32 -6.08 24.81 5.15
CA VAL A 32 -6.64 26.12 4.85
C VAL A 32 -5.91 26.68 3.62
N GLU A 33 -6.67 26.89 2.55
CA GLU A 33 -6.22 27.46 1.28
C GLU A 33 -5.41 28.75 1.50
N GLY A 34 -4.20 28.78 1.01
CA GLY A 34 -3.32 29.94 1.07
C GLY A 34 -1.85 29.60 0.76
N ARG A 35 -1.06 30.63 0.50
CA ARG A 35 0.39 30.50 0.16
C ARG A 35 1.20 29.58 1.08
N GLY A 36 0.76 29.36 2.31
CA GLY A 36 1.39 28.43 3.24
C GLY A 36 1.15 26.95 2.95
N ALA A 37 0.01 26.62 2.31
CA ALA A 37 -0.31 25.25 1.92
C ALA A 37 0.59 24.79 0.76
N GLU A 38 0.83 25.64 -0.24
CA GLU A 38 1.73 25.33 -1.36
C GLU A 38 3.17 25.09 -0.90
N GLN A 39 3.68 25.92 0.02
CA GLN A 39 5.02 25.74 0.58
C GLN A 39 5.15 24.46 1.40
N PHE A 40 4.12 24.10 2.16
CA PHE A 40 4.08 22.85 2.91
C PHE A 40 4.01 21.65 1.97
N ASP A 41 3.24 21.74 0.91
CA ASP A 41 3.15 20.71 -0.11
C ASP A 41 4.50 20.46 -0.81
N HIS A 42 5.20 21.52 -1.19
CA HIS A 42 6.55 21.42 -1.74
C HIS A 42 7.56 20.82 -0.77
N LEU A 43 7.47 21.14 0.53
CA LEU A 43 8.28 20.53 1.56
C LEU A 43 8.02 19.03 1.71
N ILE A 44 6.75 18.63 1.71
CA ILE A 44 6.34 17.22 1.75
C ILE A 44 6.85 16.49 0.49
N GLU A 45 6.72 17.10 -0.69
CA GLU A 45 7.25 16.54 -1.94
C GLU A 45 8.77 16.34 -1.90
N ALA A 46 9.49 17.31 -1.38
CA ALA A 46 10.94 17.24 -1.24
C ALA A 46 11.38 16.15 -0.24
N ILE A 47 10.66 15.99 0.88
CA ILE A 47 10.96 14.97 1.90
C ILE A 47 10.63 13.57 1.40
N LEU A 48 9.48 13.41 0.75
CA LEU A 48 9.02 12.11 0.26
C LEU A 48 9.64 11.74 -1.10
N SER A 49 10.31 12.69 -1.77
CA SER A 49 10.83 12.53 -3.16
C SER A 49 9.78 12.02 -4.14
N THR A 50 8.50 12.35 -3.92
CA THR A 50 7.34 11.83 -4.66
C THR A 50 6.48 12.94 -5.22
N LYS A 51 5.85 12.68 -6.36
CA LYS A 51 4.90 13.61 -7.00
C LYS A 51 3.57 13.68 -6.23
N THR A 52 2.84 14.78 -6.39
CA THR A 52 1.58 15.09 -5.69
C THR A 52 0.54 13.96 -5.68
N GLU A 53 0.43 13.21 -6.78
CA GLU A 53 -0.52 12.09 -6.89
C GLU A 53 -0.22 10.91 -5.95
N GLN A 54 1.02 10.78 -5.50
CA GLN A 54 1.46 9.69 -4.63
C GLN A 54 1.45 10.07 -3.13
N LYS A 55 1.17 11.34 -2.79
CA LYS A 55 1.19 11.82 -1.39
C LYS A 55 0.24 11.05 -0.48
N VAL A 56 -0.98 10.79 -0.94
CA VAL A 56 -1.98 10.04 -0.16
C VAL A 56 -1.50 8.61 0.08
N GLN A 57 -0.90 8.00 -0.94
CA GLN A 57 -0.34 6.65 -0.85
C GLN A 57 0.84 6.60 0.12
N CYS A 58 1.73 7.59 0.07
CA CYS A 58 2.84 7.72 1.02
C CYS A 58 2.36 8.00 2.45
N GLY A 59 1.31 8.78 2.61
CA GLY A 59 0.68 9.03 3.91
C GLY A 59 0.15 7.73 4.54
N ILE A 60 -0.48 6.88 3.76
CA ILE A 60 -0.95 5.57 4.22
C ILE A 60 0.23 4.61 4.47
N ALA A 61 1.26 4.63 3.61
CA ALA A 61 2.46 3.82 3.78
C ALA A 61 3.27 4.20 5.02
N SER A 62 3.24 5.47 5.42
CA SER A 62 3.92 5.95 6.63
C SER A 62 3.29 5.42 7.93
N LEU A 63 2.03 5.04 7.89
CA LEU A 63 1.39 4.24 8.92
C LEU A 63 1.95 2.82 8.82
N LYS A 64 3.08 2.54 9.43
CA LYS A 64 3.88 1.29 9.38
C LYS A 64 3.11 -0.04 9.59
N GLN A 65 1.81 0.00 9.77
CA GLN A 65 0.92 -1.15 9.93
C GLN A 65 -0.17 -1.11 8.86
N THR A 66 0.18 -1.55 7.66
CA THR A 66 -0.84 -1.80 6.64
C THR A 66 -1.44 -3.17 6.92
N SER A 67 -2.64 -3.20 7.47
CA SER A 67 -3.40 -4.45 7.60
C SER A 67 -3.83 -4.96 6.22
N ALA A 68 -4.09 -6.26 6.09
CA ALA A 68 -4.61 -6.85 4.85
C ALA A 68 -5.88 -6.14 4.36
N ALA A 69 -6.76 -5.74 5.29
CA ALA A 69 -7.97 -4.96 4.98
C ALA A 69 -7.66 -3.55 4.48
N GLY A 70 -6.68 -2.86 5.09
CA GLY A 70 -6.24 -1.54 4.65
C GLY A 70 -5.59 -1.57 3.28
N LEU A 71 -4.77 -2.59 3.01
CA LEU A 71 -4.17 -2.82 1.70
C LEU A 71 -5.24 -3.12 0.64
N ALA A 72 -6.24 -3.95 0.96
CA ALA A 72 -7.35 -4.23 0.07
C ALA A 72 -8.11 -2.95 -0.30
N GLN A 73 -8.37 -2.08 0.66
CA GLN A 73 -9.08 -0.82 0.43
C GLN A 73 -8.27 0.15 -0.42
N LEU A 74 -6.96 0.25 -0.18
CA LEU A 74 -6.04 1.06 -0.96
C LEU A 74 -5.98 0.59 -2.42
N LEU A 75 -5.86 -0.73 -2.64
CA LEU A 75 -5.83 -1.31 -3.97
C LEU A 75 -7.16 -1.14 -4.71
N ARG A 76 -8.31 -1.32 -4.04
CA ARG A 76 -9.63 -1.05 -4.63
C ARG A 76 -9.74 0.36 -5.15
N HIS A 77 -9.35 1.33 -4.32
CA HIS A 77 -9.41 2.73 -4.69
C HIS A 77 -8.47 3.08 -5.86
N SER A 78 -7.25 2.54 -5.86
CA SER A 78 -6.25 2.87 -6.88
C SER A 78 -6.46 2.18 -8.21
N LEU A 79 -7.03 0.97 -8.22
CA LEU A 79 -7.29 0.17 -9.42
C LEU A 79 -8.74 0.31 -9.91
N GLU A 80 -9.58 1.04 -9.16
CA GLU A 80 -11.01 1.23 -9.44
C GLU A 80 -11.77 -0.09 -9.56
N VAL A 81 -11.38 -1.09 -8.75
CA VAL A 81 -11.98 -2.43 -8.73
C VAL A 81 -12.78 -2.62 -7.44
N GLU A 82 -14.07 -2.92 -7.55
CA GLU A 82 -14.94 -3.08 -6.37
C GLU A 82 -14.64 -4.36 -5.59
N GLN A 83 -14.42 -5.47 -6.31
CA GLN A 83 -14.24 -6.78 -5.71
C GLN A 83 -12.77 -7.16 -5.66
N LEU A 84 -12.13 -6.87 -4.54
CA LEU A 84 -10.76 -7.23 -4.25
C LEU A 84 -10.63 -7.64 -2.79
N THR A 85 -10.05 -8.81 -2.56
CA THR A 85 -9.76 -9.33 -1.21
C THR A 85 -8.28 -9.66 -1.09
N VAL A 86 -7.75 -9.45 0.11
CA VAL A 86 -6.37 -9.76 0.45
C VAL A 86 -6.38 -10.77 1.58
N ASP A 87 -5.73 -11.90 1.37
CA ASP A 87 -5.58 -12.99 2.33
C ASP A 87 -4.10 -13.12 2.74
N ASP A 88 -3.84 -12.93 4.02
CA ASP A 88 -2.53 -13.00 4.67
C ASP A 88 -2.34 -14.29 5.49
N THR A 89 -3.31 -15.19 5.48
CA THR A 89 -3.27 -16.42 6.30
C THR A 89 -2.46 -17.54 5.68
N ARG A 90 -2.05 -17.40 4.42
CA ARG A 90 -1.39 -18.45 3.68
C ARG A 90 0.01 -18.73 4.21
N ALA A 91 0.27 -19.98 4.52
CA ALA A 91 1.60 -20.45 4.91
C ALA A 91 2.41 -20.88 3.67
N ASN A 92 3.70 -20.60 3.69
CA ASN A 92 4.63 -21.02 2.64
C ASN A 92 5.90 -21.62 3.24
N TRP A 93 6.48 -22.58 2.53
CA TRP A 93 7.75 -23.17 2.89
C TRP A 93 8.90 -22.25 2.51
N GLN A 94 9.60 -21.73 3.51
CA GLN A 94 10.79 -20.92 3.31
C GLN A 94 12.06 -21.74 3.59
N GLN A 95 13.09 -21.50 2.80
CA GLN A 95 14.38 -22.12 3.02
C GLN A 95 15.09 -21.44 4.19
N ILE A 96 15.75 -22.23 5.02
CA ILE A 96 16.54 -21.75 6.14
C ILE A 96 17.95 -21.50 5.62
N ASP A 97 18.45 -20.26 5.74
CA ASP A 97 19.78 -19.88 5.23
C ASP A 97 20.91 -20.64 5.94
N SER A 98 20.71 -21.03 7.20
CA SER A 98 21.67 -21.78 8.00
C SER A 98 20.96 -22.91 8.74
N PRO A 99 20.72 -24.05 8.10
CA PRO A 99 20.10 -25.19 8.78
C PRO A 99 21.00 -25.67 9.91
N SER A 100 20.41 -25.85 11.07
CA SER A 100 21.12 -26.31 12.25
C SER A 100 21.58 -27.76 12.04
N SER A 101 22.89 -28.04 12.14
CA SER A 101 23.46 -29.38 12.05
C SER A 101 23.87 -29.90 13.44
N PHE A 102 23.62 -31.17 13.68
CA PHE A 102 24.11 -31.86 14.90
C PHE A 102 25.63 -31.85 14.94
N GLY A 103 26.22 -31.36 16.03
CA GLY A 103 27.67 -31.45 16.28
C GLY A 103 28.46 -30.18 16.03
N GLN A 104 27.86 -29.08 15.65
CA GLN A 104 28.49 -27.76 15.67
C GLN A 104 28.10 -26.96 16.92
N ASP A 105 28.98 -26.05 17.35
CA ASP A 105 28.94 -25.27 18.60
C ASP A 105 27.70 -24.39 18.83
N GLN A 106 26.67 -24.52 18.02
CA GLN A 106 25.40 -23.88 18.24
C GLN A 106 24.53 -24.72 19.17
N GLN A 107 24.17 -24.14 20.29
CA GLN A 107 23.29 -24.75 21.29
C GLN A 107 21.88 -24.97 20.70
N MET A 108 21.71 -26.14 20.07
CA MET A 108 20.35 -26.57 19.66
C MET A 108 19.64 -27.14 20.88
N VAL A 109 18.58 -26.49 21.27
CA VAL A 109 17.69 -26.95 22.34
C VAL A 109 16.51 -27.68 21.72
N LEU A 110 16.38 -28.95 22.00
CA LEU A 110 15.27 -29.78 21.54
C LEU A 110 13.95 -29.22 22.12
N GLY A 111 12.99 -28.90 21.26
CA GLY A 111 11.71 -28.30 21.65
C GLY A 111 11.67 -26.77 21.61
N GLU A 112 12.81 -26.06 21.47
CA GLU A 112 12.85 -24.60 21.39
C GLU A 112 13.41 -24.08 20.03
N SER A 113 14.61 -24.53 19.68
CA SER A 113 15.34 -24.00 18.51
C SER A 113 15.72 -25.06 17.47
N ALA A 114 15.48 -26.34 17.76
CA ALA A 114 15.81 -27.43 16.85
C ALA A 114 14.76 -27.52 15.71
N VAL A 115 15.20 -27.24 14.50
CA VAL A 115 14.38 -27.44 13.28
C VAL A 115 14.97 -28.56 12.48
N LEU A 116 14.15 -29.57 12.15
CA LEU A 116 14.56 -30.69 11.32
C LEU A 116 14.32 -30.37 9.84
N GLY A 117 15.39 -30.32 9.04
CA GLY A 117 15.34 -30.07 7.61
C GLY A 117 15.83 -28.68 7.21
N GLU A 118 15.74 -28.39 5.91
CA GLU A 118 16.22 -27.15 5.28
C GLU A 118 15.10 -26.12 5.05
N ARG A 119 13.86 -26.45 5.41
CA ARG A 119 12.70 -25.59 5.17
C ARG A 119 11.81 -25.52 6.40
N VAL A 120 11.23 -24.35 6.62
CA VAL A 120 10.26 -24.08 7.68
C VAL A 120 8.98 -23.52 7.08
N LEU A 121 7.84 -23.95 7.62
CA LEU A 121 6.55 -23.43 7.21
C LEU A 121 6.27 -22.13 7.97
N VAL A 122 6.27 -21.01 7.24
CA VAL A 122 6.04 -19.67 7.80
C VAL A 122 4.66 -19.19 7.40
N SER A 123 3.81 -18.92 8.37
CA SER A 123 2.50 -18.30 8.16
C SER A 123 2.65 -16.81 7.93
N GLY A 124 1.82 -16.23 7.05
CA GLY A 124 1.85 -14.80 6.73
C GLY A 124 3.04 -14.33 5.89
N SER A 125 3.82 -15.26 5.33
CA SER A 125 4.95 -14.93 4.45
C SER A 125 4.54 -14.70 2.99
N VAL A 126 3.32 -15.10 2.61
CA VAL A 126 2.76 -14.92 1.28
C VAL A 126 1.39 -14.27 1.39
N LEU A 127 1.26 -13.15 0.70
CA LEU A 127 0.03 -12.42 0.58
C LEU A 127 -0.70 -12.85 -0.71
N THR A 128 -1.94 -13.28 -0.59
CA THR A 128 -2.75 -13.64 -1.76
C THR A 128 -3.77 -12.54 -2.02
N ILE A 129 -3.63 -11.87 -3.17
CA ILE A 129 -4.55 -10.83 -3.63
C ILE A 129 -5.49 -11.46 -4.63
N VAL A 130 -6.78 -11.50 -4.31
CA VAL A 130 -7.81 -12.04 -5.20
C VAL A 130 -8.64 -10.89 -5.73
N ILE A 131 -8.64 -10.72 -7.04
CA ILE A 131 -9.37 -9.67 -7.76
C ILE A 131 -10.48 -10.30 -8.56
N GLY A 132 -11.70 -9.81 -8.43
CA GLY A 132 -12.83 -10.20 -9.25
C GLY A 132 -13.94 -10.96 -8.53
N PRO A 133 -15.00 -11.26 -9.30
CA PRO A 133 -15.07 -11.38 -10.76
C PRO A 133 -14.97 -10.04 -11.50
N VAL A 134 -14.10 -9.96 -12.52
CA VAL A 134 -13.90 -8.78 -13.36
C VAL A 134 -14.13 -9.10 -14.83
N ASP A 135 -14.31 -8.06 -15.62
CA ASP A 135 -14.43 -8.15 -17.07
C ASP A 135 -13.10 -8.54 -17.73
N SER A 136 -13.16 -9.09 -18.93
CA SER A 136 -11.98 -9.50 -19.70
C SER A 136 -11.01 -8.33 -19.95
N ASP A 137 -11.52 -7.15 -20.30
CA ASP A 137 -10.71 -5.97 -20.56
C ASP A 137 -9.98 -5.48 -19.30
N THR A 138 -10.65 -5.50 -18.17
CA THR A 138 -10.06 -5.17 -16.86
C THR A 138 -8.99 -6.20 -16.48
N ALA A 139 -9.24 -7.48 -16.73
CA ALA A 139 -8.25 -8.53 -16.46
C ALA A 139 -6.99 -8.37 -17.31
N ILE A 140 -7.13 -7.99 -18.59
CA ILE A 140 -6.01 -7.69 -19.49
C ILE A 140 -5.24 -6.46 -18.98
N ALA A 141 -5.94 -5.39 -18.60
CA ALA A 141 -5.30 -4.16 -18.09
C ALA A 141 -4.49 -4.39 -16.80
N LEU A 142 -4.89 -5.35 -15.96
CA LEU A 142 -4.19 -5.74 -14.74
C LEU A 142 -2.97 -6.64 -14.97
N ASN A 143 -2.72 -7.06 -16.20
CA ASN A 143 -1.54 -7.85 -16.54
C ASN A 143 -0.24 -7.08 -16.19
N PRO A 144 0.83 -7.76 -15.69
CA PRO A 144 2.09 -7.14 -15.29
C PRO A 144 2.76 -6.27 -16.36
N GLN A 145 2.46 -6.50 -17.64
CA GLN A 145 3.00 -5.71 -18.75
C GLN A 145 2.26 -4.38 -18.98
N HIS A 146 1.00 -4.31 -18.59
CA HIS A 146 0.15 -3.13 -18.76
C HIS A 146 0.34 -2.09 -17.63
N SER A 147 -0.18 -0.89 -17.86
CA SER A 147 -0.01 0.24 -16.96
C SER A 147 -0.60 0.00 -15.56
N GLN A 148 -1.78 -0.61 -15.48
CA GLN A 148 -2.44 -0.89 -14.20
C GLN A 148 -1.71 -2.00 -13.42
N GLY A 149 -1.23 -3.05 -14.10
CA GLY A 149 -0.43 -4.08 -13.44
C GLY A 149 0.90 -3.55 -12.90
N LYS A 150 1.60 -2.69 -13.65
CA LYS A 150 2.80 -1.99 -13.19
C LYS A 150 2.51 -1.06 -12.00
N LYS A 151 1.39 -0.33 -12.04
CA LYS A 151 0.96 0.54 -10.95
C LYS A 151 0.69 -0.28 -9.67
N MET A 152 0.01 -1.41 -9.79
CA MET A 152 -0.25 -2.33 -8.68
C MET A 152 1.06 -2.87 -8.09
N ALA A 153 1.99 -3.33 -8.93
CA ALA A 153 3.28 -3.85 -8.47
C ALA A 153 4.11 -2.78 -7.76
N ALA A 154 4.14 -1.55 -8.29
CA ALA A 154 4.82 -0.42 -7.64
C ALA A 154 4.21 -0.07 -6.28
N MET A 155 2.88 -0.09 -6.17
CA MET A 155 2.20 0.14 -4.89
C MET A 155 2.52 -0.96 -3.88
N LEU A 156 2.47 -2.21 -4.29
CA LEU A 156 2.79 -3.35 -3.41
C LEU A 156 4.24 -3.29 -2.93
N SER A 157 5.18 -2.96 -3.81
CA SER A 157 6.60 -2.80 -3.43
C SER A 157 6.85 -1.66 -2.43
N THR A 158 5.99 -0.63 -2.44
CA THR A 158 6.08 0.50 -1.51
C THR A 158 5.48 0.17 -0.13
N HIS A 159 4.39 -0.62 -0.11
CA HIS A 159 3.63 -0.89 1.11
C HIS A 159 4.01 -2.20 1.81
N LEU A 160 4.55 -3.16 1.08
CA LEU A 160 4.94 -4.45 1.63
C LEU A 160 6.42 -4.46 2.02
N PRO A 161 6.77 -5.07 3.15
CA PRO A 161 8.16 -5.31 3.49
C PRO A 161 8.78 -6.32 2.50
N SER A 162 10.09 -6.20 2.28
CA SER A 162 10.83 -6.99 1.28
C SER A 162 10.83 -8.51 1.50
N ASN A 163 10.50 -8.95 2.72
CA ASN A 163 10.42 -10.37 3.10
C ASN A 163 9.05 -11.01 2.82
N VAL A 164 8.05 -10.23 2.41
CA VAL A 164 6.71 -10.72 2.10
C VAL A 164 6.57 -10.89 0.59
N GLN A 165 6.26 -12.10 0.18
CA GLN A 165 5.92 -12.41 -1.21
C GLN A 165 4.44 -12.16 -1.45
N TRP A 166 4.05 -11.85 -2.68
CA TRP A 166 2.65 -11.68 -3.04
C TRP A 166 2.30 -12.45 -4.31
N ILE A 167 1.08 -12.95 -4.34
CA ILE A 167 0.50 -13.67 -5.48
C ILE A 167 -0.81 -12.98 -5.82
N CYS A 168 -0.98 -12.62 -7.10
CA CYS A 168 -2.24 -12.06 -7.59
C CYS A 168 -3.02 -13.14 -8.35
N GLN A 169 -4.29 -13.30 -7.98
CA GLN A 169 -5.25 -14.18 -8.65
C GLN A 169 -6.38 -13.32 -9.20
N ILE A 170 -6.52 -13.30 -10.53
CA ILE A 170 -7.57 -12.55 -11.20
C ILE A 170 -8.67 -13.57 -11.58
N LYS A 171 -9.90 -13.34 -11.11
CA LYS A 171 -11.07 -14.11 -11.46
C LYS A 171 -11.85 -13.37 -12.56
N VAL A 172 -11.94 -13.94 -13.73
CA VAL A 172 -12.73 -13.39 -14.83
C VAL A 172 -14.15 -13.94 -14.74
N ALA A 173 -15.16 -13.09 -15.01
CA ALA A 173 -16.56 -13.52 -15.05
C ALA A 173 -16.77 -14.48 -16.22
N ASN A 174 -17.46 -15.59 -15.99
CA ASN A 174 -17.67 -16.65 -17.01
C ASN A 174 -18.31 -16.14 -18.32
N GLN A 175 -19.05 -15.03 -18.26
CA GLN A 175 -19.66 -14.39 -19.44
C GLN A 175 -18.69 -13.52 -20.24
N ALA A 176 -17.53 -13.23 -19.69
CA ALA A 176 -16.52 -12.34 -20.29
C ALA A 176 -15.38 -13.11 -20.99
N VAL A 177 -15.41 -14.42 -20.93
CA VAL A 177 -14.40 -15.26 -21.62
C VAL A 177 -14.76 -15.34 -23.08
N THR A 178 -14.08 -14.54 -23.90
CA THR A 178 -14.17 -14.60 -25.36
C THR A 178 -13.16 -15.60 -25.90
N GLU A 179 -13.52 -16.32 -26.96
CA GLU A 179 -12.59 -17.18 -27.69
C GLU A 179 -11.46 -16.32 -28.26
N GLN A 180 -10.24 -16.60 -27.86
CA GLN A 180 -9.06 -15.86 -28.29
C GLN A 180 -8.17 -16.76 -29.14
N ALA A 181 -7.79 -16.29 -30.32
CA ALA A 181 -6.88 -17.00 -31.20
C ALA A 181 -5.43 -16.75 -30.80
N LEU A 182 -4.61 -17.80 -30.79
CA LEU A 182 -3.16 -17.72 -30.60
C LEU A 182 -2.54 -16.80 -31.67
N GLY A 183 -1.84 -15.77 -31.25
CA GLY A 183 -1.20 -14.80 -32.14
C GLY A 183 -1.78 -13.39 -32.06
N GLN A 184 -2.79 -13.12 -31.26
CA GLN A 184 -3.21 -11.76 -30.91
C GLN A 184 -2.23 -11.18 -29.89
N ASN A 185 -1.87 -9.92 -30.10
CA ASN A 185 -0.77 -9.23 -29.38
C ASN A 185 -0.97 -9.11 -27.85
N ASP A 186 -2.17 -9.33 -27.32
CA ASP A 186 -2.50 -9.16 -25.91
C ASP A 186 -2.60 -10.49 -25.14
N LEU A 187 -2.29 -11.60 -25.79
CA LEU A 187 -2.40 -12.93 -25.23
C LEU A 187 -1.08 -13.38 -24.61
N LEU A 188 -1.04 -13.50 -23.29
CA LEU A 188 0.12 -13.98 -22.56
C LEU A 188 -0.16 -15.39 -22.04
N LEU A 189 0.65 -16.33 -22.49
CA LEU A 189 0.56 -17.73 -22.07
C LEU A 189 0.73 -17.83 -20.55
N GLY A 190 -0.23 -18.46 -19.86
CA GLY A 190 -0.19 -18.61 -18.40
C GLY A 190 -0.74 -17.43 -17.60
N HIS A 191 -1.18 -16.34 -18.25
CA HIS A 191 -1.79 -15.18 -17.58
C HIS A 191 -3.25 -14.98 -17.96
N ASN A 192 -3.55 -14.89 -19.25
CA ASN A 192 -4.89 -14.62 -19.75
C ASN A 192 -5.32 -15.58 -20.87
N SER A 193 -4.62 -16.70 -21.01
CA SER A 193 -4.98 -17.75 -21.94
C SER A 193 -5.92 -18.75 -21.27
N TYR A 194 -7.09 -18.98 -21.85
CA TYR A 194 -8.07 -19.95 -21.38
C TYR A 194 -8.20 -21.06 -22.42
N LEU A 195 -8.18 -22.31 -21.95
CA LEU A 195 -8.55 -23.45 -22.78
C LEU A 195 -10.07 -23.56 -22.71
N GLY A 196 -10.75 -23.33 -23.83
CA GLY A 196 -12.18 -23.57 -23.93
C GLY A 196 -12.49 -25.04 -23.65
N CYS A 197 -13.34 -25.31 -22.66
CA CYS A 197 -13.98 -26.61 -22.57
C CYS A 197 -15.08 -26.64 -23.64
N ALA A 198 -14.91 -27.52 -24.64
CA ALA A 198 -15.95 -27.86 -25.60
C ALA A 198 -17.11 -28.60 -24.90
#